data_ae55efd006f3a993fdf05fa2196b3bd7
#
_entry.id   ae55efd006f3a993fdf05fa2196b3bd7
#
_cell.length_a   1.000
_cell.length_b   1.000
_cell.length_c   1.000
_cell.angle_alpha   90.00
_cell.angle_beta   90.00
_cell.angle_gamma   90.00
#
_symmetry.space_group_name_H-M   'P 1'
#
loop_
_entity.id
_entity.type
_entity.pdbx_description
1 polymer ?
#
loop_
_entity_poly.entity_id
_entity_poly.type
_entity_poly.pdbx_seq_one_letter_code
_entity_poly.pdbx_strand_id
1 'polypeptide(L)'
;HGMISRTDLLMISTRLKEAELQYIKARQNYTLALQQLNILMGEAPNTPVDSLYNIGMISAPVRILPLEDVLQRRADYASTEVNIMKSQAQRKAALSQFNPQLNMYFSGGWATATPNLGYDVSFNPIVGVNLNIPIFRWGARFKTNRQQKAYIGIQKLQQSYMTDNINEELSAALTKLTETESQVKTAKENMSLANENLDLATFSYNEGKASMVDVLSAQLSWTQAHTNLINAYLAEKMAVAEYKKVTSE
;
A
#
# COMPACT_ATOMS: atom_id res chain seq x y z
N HIS A 1 1.05 -20.89 -59.35
CA HIS A 1 1.55 -19.74 -58.57
C HIS A 1 0.41 -18.74 -58.43
N GLY A 2 -0.31 -18.74 -57.32
CA GLY A 2 -1.31 -17.75 -57.01
C GLY A 2 -0.69 -16.38 -56.89
N MET A 3 -1.08 -15.45 -57.74
CA MET A 3 -0.68 -14.03 -57.57
C MET A 3 -1.31 -13.50 -56.32
N ILE A 4 -0.46 -13.10 -55.34
CA ILE A 4 -0.90 -12.35 -54.17
C ILE A 4 -1.62 -11.09 -54.65
N SER A 5 -2.85 -10.89 -54.19
CA SER A 5 -3.64 -9.72 -54.55
C SER A 5 -2.90 -8.44 -54.07
N ARG A 6 -2.89 -7.39 -54.88
CA ARG A 6 -2.38 -6.08 -54.47
C ARG A 6 -3.05 -5.56 -53.22
N THR A 7 -4.34 -5.93 -53.01
CA THR A 7 -5.13 -5.64 -51.84
C THR A 7 -4.55 -6.32 -50.60
N ASP A 8 -4.14 -7.56 -50.71
CA ASP A 8 -3.57 -8.33 -49.58
C ASP A 8 -2.21 -7.72 -49.15
N LEU A 9 -1.39 -7.34 -50.14
CA LEU A 9 -0.11 -6.68 -49.89
C LEU A 9 -0.31 -5.34 -49.13
N LEU A 10 -1.27 -4.51 -49.57
CA LEU A 10 -1.56 -3.25 -48.90
C LEU A 10 -2.10 -3.49 -47.47
N MET A 11 -2.94 -4.48 -47.29
CA MET A 11 -3.48 -4.84 -45.96
C MET A 11 -2.38 -5.28 -45.02
N ILE A 12 -1.47 -6.16 -45.43
CA ILE A 12 -0.32 -6.58 -44.64
C ILE A 12 0.60 -5.40 -44.33
N SER A 13 0.86 -4.52 -45.31
CA SER A 13 1.68 -3.34 -45.08
C SER A 13 1.08 -2.37 -44.06
N THR A 14 -0.24 -2.18 -44.06
CA THR A 14 -0.94 -1.37 -43.08
C THR A 14 -0.80 -1.99 -41.68
N ARG A 15 -1.02 -3.31 -41.55
CA ARG A 15 -0.86 -4.03 -40.27
C ARG A 15 0.58 -3.96 -39.75
N LEU A 16 1.56 -4.05 -40.64
CA LEU A 16 2.96 -3.87 -40.27
C LEU A 16 3.22 -2.47 -39.65
N LYS A 17 2.69 -1.42 -40.28
CA LYS A 17 2.84 -0.06 -39.76
C LYS A 17 2.10 0.16 -38.43
N GLU A 18 0.96 -0.44 -38.25
CA GLU A 18 0.24 -0.46 -36.96
C GLU A 18 1.09 -1.16 -35.87
N ALA A 19 1.68 -2.33 -36.19
CA ALA A 19 2.55 -3.05 -35.27
C ALA A 19 3.81 -2.28 -34.90
N GLU A 20 4.47 -1.64 -35.89
CA GLU A 20 5.63 -0.76 -35.65
C GLU A 20 5.28 0.40 -34.69
N LEU A 21 4.12 1.03 -34.88
CA LEU A 21 3.64 2.10 -34.00
C LEU A 21 3.42 1.60 -32.56
N GLN A 22 2.79 0.42 -32.42
CA GLN A 22 2.59 -0.18 -31.09
C GLN A 22 3.93 -0.55 -30.42
N TYR A 23 4.88 -1.07 -31.19
CA TYR A 23 6.22 -1.37 -30.69
C TYR A 23 6.94 -0.12 -30.17
N ILE A 24 6.88 0.98 -30.91
CA ILE A 24 7.50 2.26 -30.49
C ILE A 24 6.88 2.74 -29.17
N LYS A 25 5.55 2.70 -29.05
CA LYS A 25 4.83 3.08 -27.82
C LYS A 25 5.21 2.16 -26.64
N ALA A 26 5.24 0.85 -26.87
CA ALA A 26 5.59 -0.12 -25.83
C ALA A 26 7.03 0.09 -25.35
N ARG A 27 7.98 0.32 -26.26
CA ARG A 27 9.37 0.62 -25.94
C ARG A 27 9.51 1.90 -25.10
N GLN A 28 8.74 2.93 -25.45
CA GLN A 28 8.74 4.20 -24.70
C GLN A 28 8.22 3.98 -23.27
N ASN A 29 7.09 3.28 -23.13
CA ASN A 29 6.51 2.95 -21.82
C ASN A 29 7.48 2.11 -20.97
N TYR A 30 8.17 1.14 -21.58
CA TYR A 30 9.18 0.34 -20.90
C TYR A 30 10.32 1.23 -20.37
N THR A 31 10.85 2.14 -21.19
CA THR A 31 11.92 3.06 -20.76
C THR A 31 11.47 3.94 -19.60
N LEU A 32 10.26 4.50 -19.65
CA LEU A 32 9.71 5.30 -18.57
C LEU A 32 9.49 4.48 -17.28
N ALA A 33 9.01 3.25 -17.41
CA ALA A 33 8.82 2.35 -16.26
C ALA A 33 10.16 1.99 -15.59
N LEU A 34 11.22 1.75 -16.38
CA LEU A 34 12.56 1.52 -15.84
C LEU A 34 13.11 2.75 -15.11
N GLN A 35 12.91 3.94 -15.67
CA GLN A 35 13.33 5.18 -15.02
C GLN A 35 12.60 5.38 -13.67
N GLN A 36 11.30 5.12 -13.62
CA GLN A 36 10.53 5.17 -12.38
C GLN A 36 11.01 4.13 -11.36
N LEU A 37 11.31 2.91 -11.80
CA LEU A 37 11.86 1.87 -10.93
C LEU A 37 13.21 2.29 -10.35
N ASN A 38 14.14 2.81 -11.18
CA ASN A 38 15.42 3.30 -10.72
C ASN A 38 15.28 4.41 -9.67
N ILE A 39 14.39 5.37 -9.91
CA ILE A 39 14.10 6.45 -8.95
C ILE A 39 13.59 5.88 -7.62
N LEU A 40 12.69 4.88 -7.65
CA LEU A 40 12.19 4.21 -6.43
C LEU A 40 13.30 3.45 -5.67
N MET A 41 14.29 2.93 -6.39
CA MET A 41 15.46 2.28 -5.81
C MET A 41 16.53 3.28 -5.30
N GLY A 42 16.36 4.57 -5.58
CA GLY A 42 17.36 5.61 -5.27
C GLY A 42 18.52 5.67 -6.24
N GLU A 43 18.40 5.04 -7.41
CA GLU A 43 19.40 5.00 -8.46
C GLU A 43 19.19 6.09 -9.52
N ALA A 44 20.23 6.33 -10.34
CA ALA A 44 20.10 7.26 -11.46
C ALA A 44 19.06 6.74 -12.48
N PRO A 45 18.22 7.61 -13.10
CA PRO A 45 17.11 7.17 -13.96
C PRO A 45 17.50 6.24 -15.10
N ASN A 46 18.72 6.35 -15.61
CA ASN A 46 19.23 5.59 -16.76
C ASN A 46 20.15 4.43 -16.36
N THR A 47 20.19 4.04 -15.08
CA THR A 47 20.97 2.89 -14.62
C THR A 47 20.45 1.62 -15.31
N PRO A 48 21.33 0.79 -15.92
CA PRO A 48 20.93 -0.46 -16.53
C PRO A 48 20.35 -1.40 -15.47
N VAL A 49 19.16 -1.92 -15.73
CA VAL A 49 18.55 -2.97 -14.90
C VAL A 49 18.70 -4.29 -15.63
N ASP A 50 19.25 -5.30 -14.95
CA ASP A 50 19.33 -6.65 -15.49
C ASP A 50 17.96 -7.19 -15.85
N SER A 51 17.90 -8.09 -16.82
CA SER A 51 16.65 -8.60 -17.38
C SER A 51 15.71 -9.07 -16.27
N LEU A 52 14.56 -8.41 -16.21
CA LEU A 52 13.49 -8.80 -15.29
C LEU A 52 13.08 -10.26 -15.55
N TYR A 53 12.98 -11.01 -14.50
CA TYR A 53 12.59 -12.41 -14.49
C TYR A 53 11.35 -12.68 -15.34
N ASN A 54 11.29 -13.89 -15.91
CA ASN A 54 10.12 -14.36 -16.61
C ASN A 54 8.90 -14.35 -15.65
N ILE A 55 7.95 -13.45 -15.90
CA ILE A 55 6.76 -13.21 -15.07
C ILE A 55 5.94 -14.50 -14.84
N GLY A 56 6.03 -15.46 -15.79
CA GLY A 56 5.33 -16.74 -15.71
C GLY A 56 5.90 -17.77 -14.73
N MET A 57 7.10 -17.53 -14.16
CA MET A 57 7.70 -18.46 -13.21
C MET A 57 7.25 -18.20 -11.78
N ILE A 58 6.47 -19.15 -11.28
CA ILE A 58 6.25 -19.51 -9.88
C ILE A 58 5.57 -18.44 -9.02
N SER A 59 4.26 -18.56 -8.86
CA SER A 59 3.60 -18.17 -7.62
C SER A 59 3.87 -19.27 -6.60
N ALA A 60 4.70 -18.97 -5.59
CA ALA A 60 4.74 -19.82 -4.42
C ALA A 60 3.33 -19.84 -3.79
N PRO A 61 2.84 -20.99 -3.30
CA PRO A 61 1.53 -21.05 -2.68
C PRO A 61 1.47 -20.03 -1.55
N VAL A 62 0.51 -19.13 -1.60
CA VAL A 62 0.31 -18.11 -0.57
C VAL A 62 -0.29 -18.80 0.66
N ARG A 63 0.34 -18.66 1.80
CA ARG A 63 -0.19 -19.17 3.06
C ARG A 63 -1.32 -18.23 3.52
N ILE A 64 -2.53 -18.78 3.62
CA ILE A 64 -3.67 -18.03 4.15
C ILE A 64 -3.55 -17.94 5.68
N LEU A 65 -3.49 -16.70 6.19
CA LEU A 65 -3.39 -16.41 7.61
C LEU A 65 -4.78 -16.09 8.19
N PRO A 66 -5.10 -16.55 9.41
CA PRO A 66 -6.29 -16.13 10.12
C PRO A 66 -6.18 -14.65 10.54
N LEU A 67 -7.33 -13.99 10.75
CA LEU A 67 -7.39 -12.57 11.09
C LEU A 67 -6.57 -12.24 12.34
N GLU A 68 -6.61 -13.10 13.36
CA GLU A 68 -5.88 -12.89 14.62
C GLU A 68 -4.38 -12.77 14.42
N ASP A 69 -3.79 -13.61 13.56
CA ASP A 69 -2.36 -13.57 13.24
C ASP A 69 -2.01 -12.30 12.46
N VAL A 70 -2.89 -11.86 11.57
CA VAL A 70 -2.72 -10.61 10.80
C VAL A 70 -2.74 -9.40 11.74
N LEU A 71 -3.71 -9.33 12.66
CA LEU A 71 -3.81 -8.24 13.64
C LEU A 71 -2.54 -8.11 14.50
N GLN A 72 -1.97 -9.25 14.92
CA GLN A 72 -0.74 -9.25 15.74
C GLN A 72 0.50 -8.73 14.99
N ARG A 73 0.54 -8.88 13.67
CA ARG A 73 1.69 -8.45 12.85
C ARG A 73 1.58 -7.01 12.40
N ARG A 74 0.38 -6.46 12.34
CA ARG A 74 0.13 -5.12 11.80
C ARG A 74 0.49 -4.02 12.81
N ALA A 75 1.41 -3.15 12.39
CA ALA A 75 1.86 -2.02 13.21
C ALA A 75 0.76 -0.96 13.44
N ASP A 76 -0.16 -0.78 12.47
CA ASP A 76 -1.30 0.13 12.60
C ASP A 76 -2.29 -0.34 13.67
N TYR A 77 -2.56 -1.64 13.77
CA TYR A 77 -3.35 -2.21 14.85
C TYR A 77 -2.66 -2.07 16.22
N ALA A 78 -1.37 -2.38 16.31
CA ALA A 78 -0.59 -2.17 17.52
C ALA A 78 -0.60 -0.71 17.98
N SER A 79 -0.60 0.25 17.05
CA SER A 79 -0.75 1.68 17.34
C SER A 79 -2.07 2.01 18.04
N THR A 80 -3.17 1.33 17.72
CA THR A 80 -4.46 1.55 18.40
C THR A 80 -4.42 1.09 19.86
N GLU A 81 -3.73 -0.01 20.16
CA GLU A 81 -3.54 -0.47 21.55
C GLU A 81 -2.73 0.54 22.37
N VAL A 82 -1.64 1.04 21.80
CA VAL A 82 -0.84 2.10 22.42
C VAL A 82 -1.67 3.37 22.65
N ASN A 83 -2.55 3.75 21.74
CA ASN A 83 -3.44 4.90 21.91
C ASN A 83 -4.44 4.71 23.04
N ILE A 84 -4.94 3.50 23.26
CA ILE A 84 -5.78 3.18 24.43
C ILE A 84 -4.96 3.32 25.73
N MET A 85 -3.74 2.75 25.79
CA MET A 85 -2.85 2.88 26.96
C MET A 85 -2.51 4.35 27.22
N LYS A 86 -2.22 5.12 26.19
CA LYS A 86 -1.98 6.56 26.26
C LYS A 86 -3.18 7.30 26.87
N SER A 87 -4.39 7.01 26.40
CA SER A 87 -5.62 7.63 26.94
C SER A 87 -5.87 7.25 28.41
N GLN A 88 -5.54 6.02 28.81
CA GLN A 88 -5.59 5.59 30.20
C GLN A 88 -4.57 6.34 31.07
N ALA A 89 -3.35 6.54 30.59
CA ALA A 89 -2.32 7.33 31.25
C ALA A 89 -2.73 8.81 31.35
N GLN A 90 -3.28 9.37 30.28
CA GLN A 90 -3.83 10.74 30.27
C GLN A 90 -4.94 10.93 31.30
N ARG A 91 -5.83 9.93 31.47
CA ARG A 91 -6.84 9.94 32.52
C ARG A 91 -6.20 10.01 33.91
N LYS A 92 -5.16 9.20 34.18
CA LYS A 92 -4.43 9.24 35.45
C LYS A 92 -3.79 10.62 35.67
N ALA A 93 -3.14 11.15 34.63
CA ALA A 93 -2.52 12.48 34.67
C ALA A 93 -3.54 13.61 34.89
N ALA A 94 -4.71 13.56 34.19
CA ALA A 94 -5.78 14.54 34.39
C ALA A 94 -6.40 14.49 35.79
N LEU A 95 -6.42 13.32 36.42
CA LEU A 95 -6.92 13.16 37.79
C LEU A 95 -5.89 13.55 38.86
N SER A 96 -4.60 13.56 38.54
CA SER A 96 -3.52 13.90 39.49
C SER A 96 -3.61 15.34 39.99
N GLN A 97 -4.17 16.26 39.20
CA GLN A 97 -4.43 17.64 39.63
C GLN A 97 -5.36 17.80 40.82
N PHE A 98 -6.11 16.75 41.16
CA PHE A 98 -7.01 16.68 42.34
C PHE A 98 -6.36 16.02 43.54
N ASN A 99 -5.10 15.59 43.44
CA ASN A 99 -4.32 15.01 44.50
C ASN A 99 -3.45 16.10 45.13
N PRO A 100 -2.93 15.92 46.37
CA PRO A 100 -1.92 16.80 46.94
C PRO A 100 -0.71 16.95 46.01
N GLN A 101 -0.28 18.17 45.78
CA GLN A 101 0.87 18.53 44.95
C GLN A 101 1.93 19.16 45.81
N LEU A 102 3.11 18.56 45.86
CA LEU A 102 4.30 19.08 46.49
C LEU A 102 5.23 19.63 45.40
N ASN A 103 5.48 20.93 45.45
CA ASN A 103 6.39 21.62 44.55
C ASN A 103 7.60 22.14 45.32
N MET A 104 8.80 21.88 44.85
CA MET A 104 10.04 22.49 45.32
C MET A 104 10.51 23.44 44.24
N TYR A 105 10.88 24.65 44.65
CA TYR A 105 11.46 25.63 43.74
C TYR A 105 12.77 26.16 44.30
N PHE A 106 13.68 26.40 43.36
CA PHE A 106 14.93 27.08 43.63
C PHE A 106 15.02 28.27 42.67
N SER A 107 15.27 29.42 43.20
CA SER A 107 15.55 30.61 42.40
C SER A 107 16.74 31.37 43.00
N GLY A 108 17.46 32.07 42.16
CA GLY A 108 18.56 32.89 42.57
C GLY A 108 18.72 34.08 41.64
N GLY A 109 19.02 35.22 42.19
CA GLY A 109 19.21 36.44 41.42
C GLY A 109 20.06 37.44 42.19
N TRP A 110 20.65 38.35 41.46
CA TRP A 110 21.36 39.50 42.03
C TRP A 110 20.33 40.59 42.30
N ALA A 111 20.12 40.91 43.57
CA ALA A 111 19.20 41.95 43.98
C ALA A 111 19.71 42.66 45.27
N THR A 112 19.28 43.87 45.51
CA THR A 112 19.45 44.52 46.78
C THR A 112 18.55 43.90 47.83
N ALA A 113 19.09 43.44 48.92
CA ALA A 113 18.35 42.77 50.00
C ALA A 113 17.28 43.69 50.64
N THR A 114 17.48 45.01 50.58
CA THR A 114 16.55 46.05 51.07
C THR A 114 16.46 47.16 50.03
N PRO A 115 15.41 47.20 49.19
CA PRO A 115 15.27 48.19 48.12
C PRO A 115 15.34 49.65 48.54
N ASN A 116 15.18 49.96 49.85
CA ASN A 116 15.12 51.33 50.37
C ASN A 116 16.26 51.69 51.30
N LEU A 117 17.27 50.84 51.53
CA LEU A 117 18.27 51.02 52.56
C LEU A 117 19.74 50.83 52.14
N GLY A 118 20.02 50.49 50.90
CA GLY A 118 21.41 50.39 50.43
C GLY A 118 21.48 49.91 48.96
N TYR A 119 22.56 50.34 48.27
CA TYR A 119 22.81 49.97 46.86
C TYR A 119 23.63 48.68 46.68
N ASP A 120 23.85 47.90 47.75
CA ASP A 120 24.66 46.70 47.69
C ASP A 120 23.88 45.57 47.04
N VAL A 121 24.28 45.20 45.83
CA VAL A 121 23.75 44.10 45.09
C VAL A 121 24.42 42.82 45.55
N SER A 122 23.63 41.89 46.11
CA SER A 122 24.10 40.58 46.55
C SER A 122 23.33 39.44 45.85
N PHE A 123 23.92 38.27 45.75
CA PHE A 123 23.26 37.09 45.24
C PHE A 123 22.31 36.52 46.30
N ASN A 124 21.03 36.47 45.98
CA ASN A 124 19.99 36.01 46.92
C ASN A 124 19.42 34.64 46.42
N PRO A 125 19.90 33.52 46.95
CA PRO A 125 19.31 32.22 46.67
C PRO A 125 18.04 32.04 47.52
N ILE A 126 16.97 31.60 46.86
CA ILE A 126 15.69 31.28 47.52
C ILE A 126 15.38 29.81 47.23
N VAL A 127 15.18 29.06 48.31
CA VAL A 127 14.69 27.68 48.26
C VAL A 127 13.34 27.64 48.94
N GLY A 128 12.35 27.10 48.26
CA GLY A 128 11.02 27.02 48.87
C GLY A 128 10.34 25.69 48.52
N VAL A 129 9.44 25.26 49.41
CA VAL A 129 8.58 24.09 49.26
C VAL A 129 7.15 24.56 49.40
N ASN A 130 6.32 24.21 48.41
CA ASN A 130 4.90 24.55 48.41
C ASN A 130 4.10 23.25 48.34
N LEU A 131 3.22 23.01 49.32
CA LEU A 131 2.24 21.91 49.34
C LEU A 131 0.85 22.48 49.05
N ASN A 132 0.29 22.08 47.89
CA ASN A 132 -1.07 22.46 47.48
C ASN A 132 -2.02 21.22 47.59
N ILE A 133 -3.00 21.30 48.47
CA ILE A 133 -3.99 20.26 48.72
C ILE A 133 -5.37 20.77 48.31
N PRO A 134 -5.90 20.40 47.10
CA PRO A 134 -7.24 20.80 46.69
C PRO A 134 -8.29 20.00 47.46
N ILE A 135 -9.00 20.66 48.39
CA ILE A 135 -10.01 20.02 49.24
C ILE A 135 -11.34 19.89 48.51
N PHE A 136 -11.77 20.94 47.80
CA PHE A 136 -13.05 20.96 47.11
C PHE A 136 -13.00 21.75 45.81
N ARG A 137 -13.47 21.15 44.70
CA ARG A 137 -13.51 21.77 43.36
C ARG A 137 -14.86 21.51 42.65
N TRP A 138 -15.96 21.74 43.35
CA TRP A 138 -17.31 21.75 42.77
C TRP A 138 -17.61 20.55 41.85
N GLY A 139 -17.21 19.35 42.20
CA GLY A 139 -17.41 18.13 41.40
C GLY A 139 -16.59 18.03 40.15
N ALA A 140 -15.59 18.90 39.93
CA ALA A 140 -14.74 18.89 38.73
C ALA A 140 -14.03 17.54 38.51
N ARG A 141 -13.59 16.87 39.60
CA ARG A 141 -12.98 15.52 39.51
C ARG A 141 -13.89 14.50 38.84
N PHE A 142 -15.19 14.51 39.17
CA PHE A 142 -16.17 13.57 38.60
C PHE A 142 -16.41 13.89 37.12
N LYS A 143 -16.53 15.17 36.76
CA LYS A 143 -16.69 15.63 35.35
C LYS A 143 -15.49 15.26 34.51
N THR A 144 -14.26 15.57 34.99
CA THR A 144 -13.01 15.21 34.33
C THR A 144 -12.88 13.69 34.15
N ASN A 145 -13.18 12.92 35.19
CA ASN A 145 -13.13 11.46 35.11
C ASN A 145 -14.11 10.91 34.05
N ARG A 146 -15.33 11.45 34.00
CA ARG A 146 -16.34 11.07 33.00
C ARG A 146 -15.89 11.42 31.58
N GLN A 147 -15.33 12.62 31.41
CA GLN A 147 -14.77 13.06 30.13
C GLN A 147 -13.65 12.13 29.67
N GLN A 148 -12.66 11.84 30.53
CA GLN A 148 -11.55 10.96 30.18
C GLN A 148 -11.99 9.52 29.91
N LYS A 149 -13.00 9.02 30.61
CA LYS A 149 -13.62 7.70 30.28
C LYS A 149 -14.24 7.70 28.89
N ALA A 150 -14.90 8.79 28.49
CA ALA A 150 -15.46 8.91 27.14
C ALA A 150 -14.35 8.89 26.07
N TYR A 151 -13.22 9.57 26.28
CA TYR A 151 -12.06 9.48 25.37
C TYR A 151 -11.50 8.06 25.23
N ILE A 152 -11.40 7.32 26.34
CA ILE A 152 -11.00 5.90 26.29
C ILE A 152 -12.02 5.09 25.47
N GLY A 153 -13.32 5.37 25.65
CA GLY A 153 -14.38 4.74 24.84
C GLY A 153 -14.22 5.00 23.35
N ILE A 154 -13.89 6.23 22.96
CA ILE A 154 -13.61 6.60 21.55
C ILE A 154 -12.43 5.79 21.01
N GLN A 155 -11.33 5.67 21.77
CA GLN A 155 -10.16 4.89 21.31
C GLN A 155 -10.48 3.41 21.12
N LYS A 156 -11.33 2.82 21.98
CA LYS A 156 -11.78 1.43 21.82
C LYS A 156 -12.65 1.24 20.59
N LEU A 157 -13.54 2.20 20.30
CA LEU A 157 -14.33 2.16 19.06
C LEU A 157 -13.46 2.30 17.82
N GLN A 158 -12.42 3.14 17.88
CA GLN A 158 -11.43 3.27 16.79
C GLN A 158 -10.65 1.97 16.58
N GLN A 159 -10.30 1.25 17.63
CA GLN A 159 -9.68 -0.08 17.54
C GLN A 159 -10.63 -1.09 16.88
N SER A 160 -11.91 -1.13 17.28
CA SER A 160 -12.92 -2.01 16.66
C SER A 160 -13.07 -1.68 15.16
N TYR A 161 -13.17 -0.40 14.82
CA TYR A 161 -13.25 0.05 13.44
C TYR A 161 -12.00 -0.36 12.62
N MET A 162 -10.80 -0.26 13.22
CA MET A 162 -9.57 -0.73 12.58
C MET A 162 -9.60 -2.24 12.34
N THR A 163 -10.12 -3.02 13.29
CA THR A 163 -10.30 -4.47 13.14
C THR A 163 -11.21 -4.79 11.96
N ASP A 164 -12.34 -4.09 11.85
CA ASP A 164 -13.30 -4.28 10.76
C ASP A 164 -12.67 -3.93 9.40
N ASN A 165 -11.93 -2.82 9.32
CA ASN A 165 -11.22 -2.43 8.09
C ASN A 165 -10.15 -3.46 7.67
N ILE A 166 -9.36 -3.95 8.63
CA ILE A 166 -8.35 -4.97 8.34
C ILE A 166 -9.01 -6.27 7.86
N ASN A 167 -10.13 -6.65 8.42
CA ASN A 167 -10.89 -7.81 7.98
C ASN A 167 -11.43 -7.63 6.55
N GLU A 168 -11.91 -6.42 6.22
CA GLU A 168 -12.35 -6.08 4.86
C GLU A 168 -11.17 -6.13 3.87
N GLU A 169 -10.02 -5.50 4.21
CA GLU A 169 -8.81 -5.54 3.39
C GLU A 169 -8.35 -6.99 3.14
N LEU A 170 -8.33 -7.82 4.17
CA LEU A 170 -7.94 -9.22 4.09
C LEU A 170 -8.90 -10.01 3.19
N SER A 171 -10.21 -9.83 3.37
CA SER A 171 -11.24 -10.48 2.56
C SER A 171 -11.14 -10.06 1.08
N ALA A 172 -10.93 -8.77 0.82
CA ALA A 172 -10.75 -8.25 -0.54
C ALA A 172 -9.48 -8.83 -1.20
N ALA A 173 -8.37 -8.89 -0.46
CA ALA A 173 -7.11 -9.45 -0.97
C ALA A 173 -7.24 -10.95 -1.29
N LEU A 174 -7.93 -11.74 -0.45
CA LEU A 174 -8.20 -13.16 -0.70
C LEU A 174 -9.11 -13.36 -1.91
N THR A 175 -10.16 -12.56 -2.03
CA THR A 175 -11.06 -12.59 -3.21
C THR A 175 -10.28 -12.29 -4.48
N LYS A 176 -9.39 -11.28 -4.42
CA LYS A 176 -8.55 -10.91 -5.57
C LYS A 176 -7.56 -11.99 -5.96
N LEU A 177 -6.98 -12.71 -5.01
CA LEU A 177 -6.13 -13.87 -5.27
C LEU A 177 -6.88 -14.96 -6.05
N THR A 178 -8.05 -15.38 -5.55
CA THR A 178 -8.86 -16.44 -6.22
C THR A 178 -9.35 -16.01 -7.60
N GLU A 179 -9.71 -14.75 -7.76
CA GLU A 179 -10.09 -14.18 -9.07
C GLU A 179 -8.92 -14.25 -10.06
N THR A 180 -7.72 -13.77 -9.65
CA THR A 180 -6.56 -13.72 -10.55
C THR A 180 -6.03 -15.10 -10.90
N GLU A 181 -6.05 -16.07 -9.99
CA GLU A 181 -5.73 -17.46 -10.29
C GLU A 181 -6.67 -18.03 -11.39
N SER A 182 -7.97 -17.75 -11.27
CA SER A 182 -8.96 -18.16 -12.28
C SER A 182 -8.74 -17.46 -13.62
N GLN A 183 -8.37 -16.17 -13.58
CA GLN A 183 -8.03 -15.39 -14.80
C GLN A 183 -6.81 -15.99 -15.52
N VAL A 184 -5.75 -16.34 -14.79
CA VAL A 184 -4.55 -16.97 -15.37
C VAL A 184 -4.89 -18.29 -16.02
N LYS A 185 -5.69 -19.14 -15.35
CA LYS A 185 -6.14 -20.42 -15.92
C LYS A 185 -6.90 -20.22 -17.24
N THR A 186 -7.90 -19.34 -17.22
CA THR A 186 -8.72 -19.05 -18.42
C THR A 186 -7.87 -18.42 -19.54
N ALA A 187 -6.94 -17.53 -19.20
CA ALA A 187 -6.04 -16.91 -20.18
C ALA A 187 -5.08 -17.94 -20.82
N LYS A 188 -4.60 -18.93 -20.07
CA LYS A 188 -3.80 -20.05 -20.61
C LYS A 188 -4.59 -20.89 -21.59
N GLU A 189 -5.82 -21.25 -21.24
CA GLU A 189 -6.71 -22.01 -22.10
C GLU A 189 -7.01 -21.23 -23.39
N ASN A 190 -7.34 -19.95 -23.27
CA ASN A 190 -7.59 -19.08 -24.42
C ASN A 190 -6.34 -18.94 -25.33
N MET A 191 -5.14 -18.82 -24.73
CA MET A 191 -3.88 -18.77 -25.48
C MET A 191 -3.64 -20.07 -26.28
N SER A 192 -3.95 -21.23 -25.70
CA SER A 192 -3.85 -22.53 -26.38
C SER A 192 -4.78 -22.60 -27.61
N LEU A 193 -6.04 -22.18 -27.41
CA LEU A 193 -7.02 -22.15 -28.50
C LEU A 193 -6.66 -21.17 -29.62
N ALA A 194 -6.12 -19.99 -29.23
CA ALA A 194 -5.68 -19.00 -30.19
C ALA A 194 -4.47 -19.46 -31.01
N ASN A 195 -3.52 -20.19 -30.39
CA ASN A 195 -2.43 -20.85 -31.09
C ASN A 195 -2.92 -21.84 -32.15
N GLU A 196 -3.79 -22.78 -31.73
CA GLU A 196 -4.34 -23.77 -32.62
C GLU A 196 -5.10 -23.12 -33.80
N ASN A 197 -5.90 -22.10 -33.51
CA ASN A 197 -6.61 -21.35 -34.55
C ASN A 197 -5.65 -20.67 -35.55
N LEU A 198 -4.56 -20.08 -35.10
CA LEU A 198 -3.56 -19.44 -35.95
C LEU A 198 -2.85 -20.48 -36.83
N ASP A 199 -2.50 -21.64 -36.28
CA ASP A 199 -1.86 -22.73 -36.98
C ASP A 199 -2.80 -23.29 -38.09
N LEU A 200 -4.08 -23.53 -37.76
CA LEU A 200 -5.10 -24.01 -38.72
C LEU A 200 -5.38 -22.96 -39.82
N ALA A 201 -5.51 -21.69 -39.46
CA ALA A 201 -5.73 -20.63 -40.44
C ALA A 201 -4.55 -20.50 -41.39
N THR A 202 -3.31 -20.57 -40.89
CA THR A 202 -2.10 -20.54 -41.69
C THR A 202 -1.98 -21.75 -42.62
N PHE A 203 -2.26 -22.94 -42.11
CA PHE A 203 -2.30 -24.16 -42.91
C PHE A 203 -3.34 -24.08 -44.03
N SER A 204 -4.57 -23.66 -43.70
CA SER A 204 -5.67 -23.54 -44.66
C SER A 204 -5.38 -22.52 -45.76
N TYR A 205 -4.70 -21.43 -45.43
CA TYR A 205 -4.24 -20.43 -46.39
C TYR A 205 -3.21 -21.00 -47.33
N ASN A 206 -2.22 -21.76 -46.83
CA ASN A 206 -1.19 -22.39 -47.64
C ASN A 206 -1.77 -23.43 -48.62
N GLU A 207 -2.87 -24.09 -48.22
CA GLU A 207 -3.64 -25.04 -49.07
C GLU A 207 -4.60 -24.31 -50.05
N GLY A 208 -4.65 -22.97 -50.01
CA GLY A 208 -5.57 -22.19 -50.85
C GLY A 208 -7.05 -22.28 -50.46
N LYS A 209 -7.35 -22.75 -49.22
CA LYS A 209 -8.71 -22.96 -48.69
C LYS A 209 -9.20 -21.80 -47.80
N ALA A 210 -8.34 -20.92 -47.39
CA ALA A 210 -8.64 -19.73 -46.56
C ALA A 210 -8.09 -18.47 -47.20
N SER A 211 -8.63 -17.33 -46.81
CA SER A 211 -8.16 -16.01 -47.24
C SER A 211 -7.06 -15.47 -46.36
N MET A 212 -6.27 -14.47 -46.84
CA MET A 212 -5.32 -13.75 -46.00
C MET A 212 -5.99 -13.04 -44.84
N VAL A 213 -7.24 -12.60 -45.02
CA VAL A 213 -8.02 -11.94 -43.95
C VAL A 213 -8.24 -12.89 -42.78
N ASP A 214 -8.48 -14.16 -43.02
CA ASP A 214 -8.67 -15.19 -41.99
C ASP A 214 -7.38 -15.36 -41.18
N VAL A 215 -6.22 -15.43 -41.85
CA VAL A 215 -4.91 -15.54 -41.19
C VAL A 215 -4.62 -14.28 -40.32
N LEU A 216 -4.86 -13.08 -40.86
CA LEU A 216 -4.67 -11.85 -40.12
C LEU A 216 -5.59 -11.71 -38.92
N SER A 217 -6.84 -12.22 -39.06
CA SER A 217 -7.80 -12.25 -37.95
C SER A 217 -7.37 -13.22 -36.85
N ALA A 218 -6.90 -14.42 -37.22
CA ALA A 218 -6.35 -15.42 -36.30
C ALA A 218 -5.10 -14.87 -35.58
N GLN A 219 -4.20 -14.19 -36.31
CA GLN A 219 -2.99 -13.54 -35.75
C GLN A 219 -3.34 -12.43 -34.76
N LEU A 220 -4.37 -11.61 -35.04
CA LEU A 220 -4.85 -10.59 -34.11
C LEU A 220 -5.38 -11.22 -32.83
N SER A 221 -6.19 -12.28 -32.96
CA SER A 221 -6.75 -13.04 -31.84
C SER A 221 -5.63 -13.66 -30.99
N TRP A 222 -4.61 -14.23 -31.62
CA TRP A 222 -3.43 -14.77 -30.95
C TRP A 222 -2.65 -13.67 -30.18
N THR A 223 -2.41 -12.53 -30.82
CA THR A 223 -1.72 -11.40 -30.17
C THR A 223 -2.49 -10.90 -28.96
N GLN A 224 -3.83 -10.81 -29.07
CA GLN A 224 -4.69 -10.41 -27.97
C GLN A 224 -4.67 -11.43 -26.84
N ALA A 225 -4.76 -12.72 -27.15
CA ALA A 225 -4.69 -13.80 -26.15
C ALA A 225 -3.35 -13.81 -25.43
N HIS A 226 -2.24 -13.60 -26.15
CA HIS A 226 -0.91 -13.49 -25.57
C HIS A 226 -0.79 -12.30 -24.63
N THR A 227 -1.28 -11.13 -25.03
CA THR A 227 -1.29 -9.91 -24.20
C THR A 227 -2.15 -10.12 -22.94
N ASN A 228 -3.32 -10.74 -23.09
CA ASN A 228 -4.20 -11.05 -21.96
C ASN A 228 -3.55 -12.02 -20.96
N LEU A 229 -2.80 -13.01 -21.44
CA LEU A 229 -2.07 -13.94 -20.59
C LEU A 229 -0.97 -13.23 -19.78
N ILE A 230 -0.20 -12.35 -20.40
CA ILE A 230 0.82 -11.55 -19.71
C ILE A 230 0.17 -10.66 -18.65
N ASN A 231 -0.94 -9.99 -18.98
CA ASN A 231 -1.67 -9.15 -18.04
C ASN A 231 -2.27 -9.96 -16.88
N ALA A 232 -2.75 -11.18 -17.13
CA ALA A 232 -3.25 -12.07 -16.09
C ALA A 232 -2.14 -12.48 -15.10
N TYR A 233 -0.96 -12.83 -15.60
CA TYR A 233 0.19 -13.10 -14.73
C TYR A 233 0.62 -11.88 -13.92
N LEU A 234 0.64 -10.69 -14.53
CA LEU A 234 0.94 -9.47 -13.81
C LEU A 234 -0.09 -9.20 -12.69
N ALA A 235 -1.38 -9.36 -13.01
CA ALA A 235 -2.45 -9.20 -12.04
C ALA A 235 -2.33 -10.18 -10.86
N GLU A 236 -1.97 -11.45 -11.12
CA GLU A 236 -1.71 -12.46 -10.09
C GLU A 236 -0.54 -12.03 -9.18
N LYS A 237 0.58 -11.58 -9.76
CA LYS A 237 1.73 -11.09 -8.96
C LYS A 237 1.39 -9.88 -8.11
N MET A 238 0.61 -8.96 -8.66
CA MET A 238 0.14 -7.80 -7.90
C MET A 238 -0.81 -8.21 -6.77
N ALA A 239 -1.70 -9.17 -6.99
CA ALA A 239 -2.59 -9.69 -5.95
C ALA A 239 -1.81 -10.37 -4.81
N VAL A 240 -0.78 -11.15 -5.14
CA VAL A 240 0.12 -11.75 -4.14
C VAL A 240 0.88 -10.69 -3.34
N ALA A 241 1.38 -9.65 -4.00
CA ALA A 241 2.07 -8.55 -3.33
C ALA A 241 1.12 -7.75 -2.41
N GLU A 242 -0.13 -7.51 -2.85
CA GLU A 242 -1.14 -6.84 -2.04
C GLU A 242 -1.54 -7.69 -0.83
N TYR A 243 -1.71 -9.00 -1.00
CA TYR A 243 -1.97 -9.90 0.12
C TYR A 243 -0.85 -9.87 1.15
N LYS A 244 0.42 -9.95 0.72
CA LYS A 244 1.59 -9.85 1.61
C LYS A 244 1.63 -8.51 2.35
N LYS A 245 1.31 -7.41 1.67
CA LYS A 245 1.21 -6.09 2.28
C LYS A 245 0.12 -6.06 3.37
N VAL A 246 -1.06 -6.62 3.09
CA VAL A 246 -2.17 -6.67 4.06
C VAL A 246 -1.82 -7.55 5.27
N THR A 247 -1.10 -8.65 5.06
CA THR A 247 -0.66 -9.57 6.13
C THR A 247 0.64 -9.16 6.81
N SER A 248 1.28 -8.07 6.34
CA SER A 248 2.60 -7.61 6.82
C SER A 248 3.69 -8.67 6.72
N GLU A 249 3.69 -9.43 5.60
CA GLU A 249 4.72 -10.43 5.24
C GLU A 249 5.80 -9.84 4.30
#